data_82ea230e3eeb13de67255b839dd15ee6
#
_entry.id   82ea230e3eeb13de67255b839dd15ee6
#
_cell.length_a   1.000
_cell.length_b   1.000
_cell.length_c   1.000
_cell.angle_alpha   90.00
_cell.angle_beta   90.00
_cell.angle_gamma   90.00
#
_symmetry.space_group_name_H-M   'P 1'
#
loop_
_entity.id
_entity.type
_entity.pdbx_description
1 polymer ?
#
loop_
_entity_poly.entity_id
_entity_poly.type
_entity_poly.pdbx_seq_one_letter_code
_entity_poly.pdbx_strand_id
1 'polypeptide(L)'
;MSLDPGPSIAGTRLTPQDYLAATDADLEALVDAVADHLDDPVPGCPGWSGRDLVSHVVGVYRHKTVALETSAEPPPRDDSWGALGDADPVLTLRAAYAELREHLAGADPAVASWSWWPAEQTVGFWQRRMAQETAVHRWDAQSCAEGTEGADEIDEAVAVDGVDELLGWLTWPWDEVPQPEASGQQVSVSTPDVSWTVTLHPTQVLVSAGAADSADAMLAGPASGLLLRLWGRPGDHGVAELGDADALRLLAERLAMATS
;
A
#
# COMPACT_ATOMS: atom_id res chain seq x y z
N MET A 1 -4.28 -23.02 -18.06
CA MET A 1 -3.74 -23.35 -16.73
C MET A 1 -3.76 -22.01 -16.00
N SER A 2 -4.71 -21.78 -15.09
CA SER A 2 -4.76 -20.53 -14.32
C SER A 2 -3.54 -20.57 -13.41
N LEU A 3 -2.64 -19.58 -13.59
CA LEU A 3 -1.53 -19.38 -12.66
C LEU A 3 -2.17 -18.96 -11.32
N ASP A 4 -1.72 -19.58 -10.23
CA ASP A 4 -2.11 -19.17 -8.88
C ASP A 4 -1.67 -17.71 -8.71
N PRO A 5 -2.60 -16.77 -8.45
CA PRO A 5 -2.26 -15.35 -8.36
C PRO A 5 -1.42 -14.99 -7.13
N GLY A 6 -0.92 -15.96 -6.37
CA GLY A 6 -0.20 -15.76 -5.12
C GLY A 6 -1.12 -15.53 -3.91
N PRO A 7 -0.57 -15.34 -2.71
CA PRO A 7 -1.36 -15.27 -1.49
C PRO A 7 -2.26 -14.03 -1.47
N SER A 8 -3.56 -14.27 -1.38
CA SER A 8 -4.61 -13.30 -1.10
C SER A 8 -5.54 -13.92 -0.07
N ILE A 9 -5.89 -13.17 0.96
CA ILE A 9 -6.70 -13.66 2.08
C ILE A 9 -8.15 -13.86 1.63
N ALA A 10 -8.70 -12.87 0.93
CA ALA A 10 -10.10 -12.85 0.51
C ALA A 10 -10.30 -13.08 -1.00
N GLY A 11 -9.23 -13.43 -1.74
CA GLY A 11 -9.32 -13.67 -3.18
C GLY A 11 -9.52 -12.41 -4.03
N THR A 12 -9.00 -11.28 -3.58
CA THR A 12 -9.23 -9.94 -4.16
C THR A 12 -8.21 -9.55 -5.23
N ARG A 13 -7.21 -10.38 -5.51
CA ARG A 13 -6.14 -10.06 -6.47
C ARG A 13 -6.68 -9.75 -7.85
N LEU A 14 -6.14 -8.67 -8.41
CA LEU A 14 -6.41 -8.25 -9.79
C LEU A 14 -5.51 -9.01 -10.78
N THR A 15 -5.81 -8.87 -12.07
CA THR A 15 -4.92 -9.39 -13.10
C THR A 15 -3.68 -8.48 -13.24
N PRO A 16 -2.54 -8.99 -13.77
CA PRO A 16 -1.38 -8.14 -14.05
C PRO A 16 -1.69 -6.95 -14.97
N GLN A 17 -2.61 -7.11 -15.90
CA GLN A 17 -3.05 -6.05 -16.80
C GLN A 17 -3.84 -4.97 -16.05
N ASP A 18 -4.71 -5.36 -15.09
CA ASP A 18 -5.48 -4.41 -14.29
C ASP A 18 -4.56 -3.63 -13.34
N TYR A 19 -3.58 -4.29 -12.69
CA TYR A 19 -2.57 -3.60 -11.90
C TYR A 19 -1.78 -2.58 -12.71
N LEU A 20 -1.33 -2.96 -13.91
CA LEU A 20 -0.57 -2.06 -14.77
C LEU A 20 -1.41 -0.88 -15.23
N ALA A 21 -2.67 -1.11 -15.63
CA ALA A 21 -3.60 -0.06 -16.04
C ALA A 21 -3.90 0.92 -14.90
N ALA A 22 -4.10 0.40 -13.68
CA ALA A 22 -4.29 1.23 -12.49
C ALA A 22 -3.03 2.07 -12.21
N THR A 23 -1.85 1.47 -12.25
CA THR A 23 -0.58 2.18 -12.04
C THR A 23 -0.37 3.28 -13.09
N ASP A 24 -0.66 3.00 -14.37
CA ASP A 24 -0.55 3.99 -15.46
C ASP A 24 -1.48 5.20 -15.19
N ALA A 25 -2.74 4.95 -14.81
CA ALA A 25 -3.72 6.00 -14.56
C ALA A 25 -3.38 6.82 -13.29
N ASP A 26 -3.03 6.14 -12.20
CA ASP A 26 -2.69 6.79 -10.93
C ASP A 26 -1.39 7.60 -11.04
N LEU A 27 -0.41 7.15 -11.83
CA LEU A 27 0.80 7.95 -12.06
C LEU A 27 0.49 9.25 -12.78
N GLU A 28 -0.33 9.24 -13.83
CA GLU A 28 -0.69 10.46 -14.54
C GLU A 28 -1.42 11.43 -13.62
N ALA A 29 -2.37 10.95 -12.82
CA ALA A 29 -3.08 11.78 -11.84
C ALA A 29 -2.16 12.31 -10.73
N LEU A 30 -1.19 11.50 -10.25
CA LEU A 30 -0.17 11.95 -9.30
C LEU A 30 0.66 13.08 -9.88
N VAL A 31 1.16 12.91 -11.09
CA VAL A 31 1.97 13.91 -11.79
C VAL A 31 1.20 15.20 -11.99
N ASP A 32 -0.04 15.11 -12.47
CA ASP A 32 -0.88 16.31 -12.71
C ASP A 32 -1.15 17.06 -11.41
N ALA A 33 -1.40 16.33 -10.31
CA ALA A 33 -1.65 16.95 -9.01
C ALA A 33 -0.40 17.63 -8.41
N VAL A 34 0.79 17.03 -8.53
CA VAL A 34 1.98 17.53 -7.85
C VAL A 34 2.75 18.59 -8.62
N ALA A 35 2.52 18.72 -9.94
CA ALA A 35 3.35 19.54 -10.85
C ALA A 35 3.51 21.01 -10.38
N ASP A 36 2.44 21.62 -9.91
CA ASP A 36 2.42 23.01 -9.42
C ASP A 36 2.50 23.12 -7.89
N HIS A 37 2.64 21.97 -7.16
CA HIS A 37 2.57 21.88 -5.71
C HIS A 37 3.82 21.24 -5.07
N LEU A 38 4.97 21.33 -5.74
CA LEU A 38 6.22 20.69 -5.27
C LEU A 38 6.71 21.19 -3.91
N ASP A 39 6.41 22.42 -3.53
CA ASP A 39 6.86 23.01 -2.28
C ASP A 39 5.76 23.02 -1.19
N ASP A 40 4.57 22.55 -1.52
CA ASP A 40 3.43 22.48 -0.59
C ASP A 40 3.53 21.24 0.33
N PRO A 41 3.00 21.32 1.56
CA PRO A 41 3.06 20.19 2.48
C PRO A 41 2.11 19.06 2.07
N VAL A 42 2.54 17.82 2.24
CA VAL A 42 1.73 16.61 1.99
C VAL A 42 1.04 16.19 3.28
N PRO A 43 -0.30 16.34 3.43
CA PRO A 43 -1.01 16.03 4.66
C PRO A 43 -0.86 14.57 5.12
N GLY A 44 -0.83 13.63 4.18
CA GLY A 44 -0.68 12.18 4.42
C GLY A 44 0.72 11.75 4.85
N CYS A 45 1.74 12.60 4.64
CA CYS A 45 3.14 12.31 4.92
C CYS A 45 3.75 13.45 5.76
N PRO A 46 3.58 13.46 7.10
CA PRO A 46 4.01 14.57 7.94
C PRO A 46 5.49 14.92 7.75
N GLY A 47 5.76 16.18 7.46
CA GLY A 47 7.11 16.71 7.21
C GLY A 47 7.58 16.62 5.77
N TRP A 48 6.79 16.05 4.87
CA TRP A 48 7.09 16.01 3.44
C TRP A 48 6.46 17.18 2.69
N SER A 49 7.18 17.66 1.70
CA SER A 49 6.67 18.49 0.60
C SER A 49 6.27 17.62 -0.59
N GLY A 50 5.58 18.19 -1.58
CA GLY A 50 5.32 17.51 -2.85
C GLY A 50 6.61 17.03 -3.54
N ARG A 51 7.71 17.78 -3.40
CA ARG A 51 9.04 17.39 -3.90
C ARG A 51 9.58 16.15 -3.18
N ASP A 52 9.40 16.05 -1.87
CA ASP A 52 9.82 14.88 -1.09
C ASP A 52 8.99 13.64 -1.49
N LEU A 53 7.68 13.82 -1.72
CA LEU A 53 6.82 12.78 -2.25
C LEU A 53 7.30 12.26 -3.61
N VAL A 54 7.59 13.15 -4.56
CA VAL A 54 8.15 12.78 -5.87
C VAL A 54 9.49 12.06 -5.72
N SER A 55 10.38 12.59 -4.87
CA SER A 55 11.68 11.96 -4.57
C SER A 55 11.51 10.55 -4.02
N HIS A 56 10.57 10.36 -3.09
CA HIS A 56 10.27 9.06 -2.53
C HIS A 56 9.81 8.06 -3.61
N VAL A 57 8.81 8.42 -4.43
CA VAL A 57 8.26 7.54 -5.46
C VAL A 57 9.32 7.21 -6.53
N VAL A 58 10.13 8.19 -6.94
CA VAL A 58 11.29 7.95 -7.82
C VAL A 58 12.24 6.92 -7.22
N GLY A 59 12.56 7.08 -5.93
CA GLY A 59 13.44 6.16 -5.21
C GLY A 59 12.86 4.74 -5.13
N VAL A 60 11.54 4.63 -4.88
CA VAL A 60 10.85 3.34 -4.92
C VAL A 60 10.96 2.70 -6.28
N TYR A 61 10.57 3.40 -7.35
CA TYR A 61 10.57 2.82 -8.70
C TYR A 61 11.97 2.36 -9.12
N ARG A 62 13.01 3.19 -8.97
CA ARG A 62 14.39 2.81 -9.30
C ARG A 62 14.87 1.60 -8.52
N HIS A 63 14.60 1.55 -7.21
CA HIS A 63 15.00 0.43 -6.37
C HIS A 63 14.29 -0.88 -6.80
N LYS A 64 13.01 -0.81 -7.17
CA LYS A 64 12.26 -2.01 -7.60
C LYS A 64 12.61 -2.43 -9.02
N THR A 65 12.99 -1.49 -9.90
CA THR A 65 13.57 -1.81 -11.22
C THR A 65 14.80 -2.69 -11.07
N VAL A 66 15.73 -2.34 -10.17
CA VAL A 66 16.94 -3.16 -9.90
C VAL A 66 16.57 -4.54 -9.35
N ALA A 67 15.56 -4.65 -8.46
CA ALA A 67 15.09 -5.95 -7.98
C ALA A 67 14.57 -6.84 -9.12
N LEU A 68 13.80 -6.27 -10.03
CA LEU A 68 13.25 -6.97 -11.20
C LEU A 68 14.33 -7.37 -12.20
N GLU A 69 15.27 -6.48 -12.50
CA GLU A 69 16.39 -6.74 -13.42
C GLU A 69 17.31 -7.85 -12.95
N THR A 70 17.65 -7.83 -11.66
CA THR A 70 18.66 -8.73 -11.10
C THR A 70 18.07 -10.00 -10.49
N SER A 71 16.76 -10.02 -10.21
CA SER A 71 16.08 -11.03 -9.39
C SER A 71 16.76 -11.26 -8.04
N ALA A 72 17.43 -10.25 -7.52
CA ALA A 72 18.17 -10.27 -6.26
C ALA A 72 17.82 -9.06 -5.40
N GLU A 73 18.14 -9.15 -4.10
CA GLU A 73 17.97 -8.03 -3.17
C GLU A 73 18.82 -6.83 -3.63
N PRO A 74 18.19 -5.69 -3.91
CA PRO A 74 18.93 -4.47 -4.22
C PRO A 74 19.71 -3.97 -2.99
N PRO A 75 20.71 -3.09 -3.17
CA PRO A 75 21.31 -2.38 -2.05
C PRO A 75 20.25 -1.68 -1.19
N PRO A 76 20.47 -1.56 0.14
CA PRO A 76 19.54 -0.87 1.02
C PRO A 76 19.13 0.50 0.49
N ARG A 77 17.86 0.85 0.64
CA ARG A 77 17.37 2.19 0.24
C ARG A 77 17.97 3.27 1.12
N ASP A 78 18.54 4.28 0.48
CA ASP A 78 18.95 5.54 1.06
C ASP A 78 18.45 6.71 0.19
N ASP A 79 18.73 7.93 0.60
CA ASP A 79 18.25 9.12 -0.09
C ASP A 79 18.78 9.25 -1.54
N SER A 80 19.85 8.54 -1.90
CA SER A 80 20.41 8.60 -3.26
C SER A 80 19.50 7.99 -4.31
N TRP A 81 18.65 7.02 -3.93
CA TRP A 81 17.69 6.41 -4.85
C TRP A 81 16.64 7.41 -5.36
N GLY A 82 16.21 8.33 -4.49
CA GLY A 82 15.25 9.39 -4.82
C GLY A 82 15.88 10.67 -5.35
N ALA A 83 17.20 10.72 -5.50
CA ALA A 83 17.89 11.95 -5.91
C ALA A 83 17.37 12.50 -7.25
N LEU A 84 16.81 13.70 -7.22
CA LEU A 84 16.27 14.40 -8.39
C LEU A 84 17.36 15.22 -9.11
N GLY A 85 18.43 15.63 -8.40
CA GLY A 85 19.48 16.50 -8.94
C GLY A 85 18.93 17.84 -9.40
N ASP A 86 19.47 18.35 -10.52
CA ASP A 86 19.01 19.61 -11.16
C ASP A 86 17.91 19.35 -12.22
N ALA A 87 17.46 18.09 -12.36
CA ALA A 87 16.42 17.73 -13.32
C ALA A 87 15.02 18.13 -12.83
N ASP A 88 14.10 18.28 -13.75
CA ASP A 88 12.69 18.48 -13.44
C ASP A 88 12.15 17.24 -12.69
N PRO A 89 11.55 17.43 -11.49
CA PRO A 89 11.07 16.33 -10.66
C PRO A 89 10.02 15.46 -11.37
N VAL A 90 9.08 16.09 -12.08
CA VAL A 90 8.00 15.39 -12.80
C VAL A 90 8.55 14.57 -13.97
N LEU A 91 9.49 15.12 -14.73
CA LEU A 91 10.14 14.38 -15.82
C LEU A 91 10.99 13.23 -15.28
N THR A 92 11.63 13.43 -14.12
CA THR A 92 12.39 12.35 -13.44
C THR A 92 11.48 11.21 -12.98
N LEU A 93 10.32 11.55 -12.42
CA LEU A 93 9.33 10.56 -12.01
C LEU A 93 8.80 9.75 -13.20
N ARG A 94 8.42 10.43 -14.28
CA ARG A 94 7.97 9.76 -15.51
C ARG A 94 9.04 8.82 -16.09
N ALA A 95 10.30 9.24 -16.09
CA ALA A 95 11.41 8.40 -16.56
C ALA A 95 11.62 7.17 -15.67
N ALA A 96 11.63 7.33 -14.35
CA ALA A 96 11.76 6.21 -13.42
C ALA A 96 10.60 5.21 -13.54
N TYR A 97 9.37 5.70 -13.74
CA TYR A 97 8.23 4.83 -14.01
C TYR A 97 8.34 4.12 -15.35
N ALA A 98 8.76 4.80 -16.41
CA ALA A 98 8.91 4.16 -17.73
C ALA A 98 9.86 2.96 -17.68
N GLU A 99 10.99 3.09 -16.96
CA GLU A 99 11.94 1.99 -16.75
C GLU A 99 11.30 0.84 -15.95
N LEU A 100 10.65 1.13 -14.83
CA LEU A 100 9.93 0.13 -14.03
C LEU A 100 8.86 -0.59 -14.85
N ARG A 101 8.07 0.17 -15.61
CA ARG A 101 6.97 -0.33 -16.43
C ARG A 101 7.43 -1.34 -17.49
N GLU A 102 8.61 -1.16 -18.09
CA GLU A 102 9.18 -2.10 -19.05
C GLU A 102 9.36 -3.50 -18.44
N HIS A 103 9.69 -3.60 -17.16
CA HIS A 103 9.84 -4.87 -16.44
C HIS A 103 8.52 -5.49 -16.00
N LEU A 104 7.49 -4.67 -15.74
CA LEU A 104 6.18 -5.14 -15.28
C LEU A 104 5.24 -5.50 -16.45
N ALA A 105 5.33 -4.77 -17.56
CA ALA A 105 4.43 -4.90 -18.70
C ALA A 105 4.64 -6.22 -19.44
N GLY A 106 3.58 -7.03 -19.54
CA GLY A 106 3.61 -8.31 -20.23
C GLY A 106 4.45 -9.40 -19.58
N ALA A 107 5.02 -9.14 -18.40
CA ALA A 107 5.74 -10.13 -17.65
C ALA A 107 4.78 -11.17 -17.03
N ASP A 108 5.18 -12.44 -17.06
CA ASP A 108 4.45 -13.50 -16.37
C ASP A 108 4.57 -13.28 -14.85
N PRO A 109 3.47 -13.15 -14.12
CA PRO A 109 3.49 -12.93 -12.67
C PRO A 109 4.20 -14.04 -11.88
N ALA A 110 4.30 -15.23 -12.43
CA ALA A 110 4.97 -16.37 -11.79
C ALA A 110 6.50 -16.37 -11.95
N VAL A 111 7.07 -15.47 -12.76
CA VAL A 111 8.52 -15.35 -12.89
C VAL A 111 9.13 -14.97 -11.54
N ALA A 112 10.20 -15.71 -11.16
CA ALA A 112 10.90 -15.46 -9.91
C ALA A 112 11.54 -14.06 -9.91
N SER A 113 11.32 -13.33 -8.83
CA SER A 113 11.95 -12.05 -8.53
C SER A 113 12.12 -11.93 -7.03
N TRP A 114 13.21 -11.33 -6.58
CA TRP A 114 13.34 -11.01 -5.16
C TRP A 114 12.22 -10.06 -4.72
N SER A 115 11.68 -10.30 -3.54
CA SER A 115 10.86 -9.33 -2.82
C SER A 115 11.21 -9.38 -1.33
N TRP A 116 10.89 -8.32 -0.60
CA TRP A 116 11.03 -8.30 0.86
C TRP A 116 10.02 -9.20 1.57
N TRP A 117 8.99 -9.68 0.85
CA TRP A 117 7.96 -10.58 1.40
C TRP A 117 8.29 -12.05 1.09
N PRO A 118 8.75 -12.85 2.08
CA PRO A 118 9.23 -14.20 1.80
C PRO A 118 8.17 -15.15 1.24
N ALA A 119 6.89 -14.88 1.50
CA ALA A 119 5.80 -15.72 1.01
C ALA A 119 5.55 -15.57 -0.50
N GLU A 120 6.08 -14.48 -1.12
CA GLU A 120 5.85 -14.23 -2.54
C GLU A 120 7.10 -13.59 -3.19
N GLN A 121 7.95 -14.42 -3.81
CA GLN A 121 9.20 -14.04 -4.47
C GLN A 121 9.02 -14.07 -5.99
N THR A 122 8.15 -13.18 -6.52
CA THR A 122 7.73 -13.19 -7.93
C THR A 122 7.55 -11.78 -8.49
N VAL A 123 7.52 -11.68 -9.83
CA VAL A 123 7.14 -10.44 -10.52
C VAL A 123 5.72 -10.02 -10.16
N GLY A 124 4.81 -10.98 -9.95
CA GLY A 124 3.42 -10.72 -9.55
C GLY A 124 3.30 -9.95 -8.23
N PHE A 125 4.22 -10.18 -7.28
CA PHE A 125 4.32 -9.36 -6.08
C PHE A 125 4.55 -7.87 -6.44
N TRP A 126 5.47 -7.59 -7.35
CA TRP A 126 5.79 -6.22 -7.73
C TRP A 126 4.71 -5.56 -8.58
N GLN A 127 4.01 -6.33 -9.44
CA GLN A 127 2.86 -5.82 -10.19
C GLN A 127 1.77 -5.32 -9.22
N ARG A 128 1.46 -6.09 -8.17
CA ARG A 128 0.54 -5.70 -7.11
C ARG A 128 1.05 -4.52 -6.31
N ARG A 129 2.26 -4.65 -5.76
CA ARG A 129 2.83 -3.66 -4.83
C ARG A 129 2.96 -2.28 -5.48
N MET A 130 3.39 -2.21 -6.76
CA MET A 130 3.56 -0.93 -7.42
C MET A 130 2.22 -0.25 -7.73
N ALA A 131 1.18 -1.00 -8.01
CA ALA A 131 -0.16 -0.44 -8.14
C ALA A 131 -0.64 0.18 -6.81
N GLN A 132 -0.50 -0.54 -5.69
CA GLN A 132 -0.89 -0.03 -4.38
C GLN A 132 -0.03 1.18 -3.94
N GLU A 133 1.27 1.13 -4.17
CA GLU A 133 2.19 2.24 -3.88
C GLU A 133 1.79 3.50 -4.64
N THR A 134 1.55 3.36 -5.94
CA THR A 134 1.19 4.50 -6.79
C THR A 134 -0.19 5.05 -6.42
N ALA A 135 -1.17 4.20 -6.15
CA ALA A 135 -2.51 4.63 -5.78
C ALA A 135 -2.55 5.45 -4.48
N VAL A 136 -1.86 4.99 -3.43
CA VAL A 136 -1.79 5.73 -2.17
C VAL A 136 -1.05 7.06 -2.34
N HIS A 137 0.06 7.08 -3.06
CA HIS A 137 0.81 8.32 -3.29
C HIS A 137 0.17 9.25 -4.31
N ARG A 138 -0.68 8.77 -5.21
CA ARG A 138 -1.56 9.61 -6.02
C ARG A 138 -2.54 10.37 -5.12
N TRP A 139 -3.16 9.68 -4.15
CA TRP A 139 -4.02 10.33 -3.18
C TRP A 139 -3.24 11.36 -2.34
N ASP A 140 -2.03 11.02 -1.90
CA ASP A 140 -1.14 11.96 -1.18
C ASP A 140 -0.84 13.22 -2.00
N ALA A 141 -0.57 13.08 -3.31
CA ALA A 141 -0.33 14.20 -4.21
C ALA A 141 -1.58 15.08 -4.41
N GLN A 142 -2.73 14.48 -4.61
CA GLN A 142 -3.99 15.21 -4.73
C GLN A 142 -4.34 15.90 -3.41
N SER A 143 -4.11 15.25 -2.26
CA SER A 143 -4.33 15.89 -0.97
C SER A 143 -3.38 17.07 -0.70
N CYS A 144 -2.18 17.06 -1.27
CA CYS A 144 -1.25 18.18 -1.26
C CYS A 144 -1.81 19.38 -2.05
N ALA A 145 -2.40 19.13 -3.23
CA ALA A 145 -2.92 20.14 -4.11
C ALA A 145 -4.30 20.72 -3.68
N GLU A 146 -5.20 19.86 -3.23
CA GLU A 146 -6.62 20.17 -3.05
C GLU A 146 -7.12 19.98 -1.61
N GLY A 147 -6.25 19.50 -0.71
CA GLY A 147 -6.63 19.06 0.62
C GLY A 147 -7.24 17.65 0.64
N THR A 148 -7.35 17.07 1.81
CA THR A 148 -7.80 15.67 1.99
C THR A 148 -9.24 15.41 1.50
N GLU A 149 -10.09 16.44 1.52
CA GLU A 149 -11.48 16.34 1.05
C GLU A 149 -11.61 16.49 -0.47
N GLY A 150 -10.58 17.04 -1.15
CA GLY A 150 -10.55 17.22 -2.58
C GLY A 150 -9.91 16.07 -3.34
N ALA A 151 -9.15 15.22 -2.67
CA ALA A 151 -8.50 14.08 -3.30
C ALA A 151 -9.53 13.01 -3.72
N ASP A 152 -9.38 12.49 -4.93
CA ASP A 152 -10.24 11.45 -5.47
C ASP A 152 -10.10 10.13 -4.69
N GLU A 153 -11.20 9.38 -4.58
CA GLU A 153 -11.16 8.02 -4.04
C GLU A 153 -10.22 7.12 -4.87
N ILE A 154 -9.61 6.15 -4.20
CA ILE A 154 -8.86 5.08 -4.89
C ILE A 154 -9.88 4.14 -5.55
N ASP A 155 -9.59 3.67 -6.77
CA ASP A 155 -10.45 2.69 -7.46
C ASP A 155 -10.84 1.56 -6.52
N GLU A 156 -12.13 1.18 -6.54
CA GLU A 156 -12.69 0.24 -5.57
C GLU A 156 -11.98 -1.12 -5.58
N ALA A 157 -11.69 -1.65 -6.78
CA ALA A 157 -11.05 -2.96 -6.90
C ALA A 157 -9.58 -2.90 -6.42
N VAL A 158 -8.87 -1.81 -6.73
CA VAL A 158 -7.51 -1.55 -6.23
C VAL A 158 -7.55 -1.39 -4.72
N ALA A 159 -8.49 -0.63 -4.18
CA ALA A 159 -8.58 -0.39 -2.74
C ALA A 159 -8.92 -1.66 -1.94
N VAL A 160 -9.87 -2.48 -2.41
CA VAL A 160 -10.20 -3.78 -1.78
C VAL A 160 -8.97 -4.68 -1.76
N ASP A 161 -8.25 -4.78 -2.88
CA ASP A 161 -7.02 -5.57 -2.96
C ASP A 161 -5.90 -4.98 -2.08
N GLY A 162 -5.81 -3.66 -1.97
CA GLY A 162 -4.86 -2.98 -1.10
C GLY A 162 -5.10 -3.24 0.39
N VAL A 163 -6.36 -3.30 0.82
CA VAL A 163 -6.71 -3.73 2.18
C VAL A 163 -6.24 -5.17 2.42
N ASP A 164 -6.50 -6.08 1.48
CA ASP A 164 -6.07 -7.48 1.58
C ASP A 164 -4.54 -7.62 1.64
N GLU A 165 -3.81 -6.85 0.81
CA GLU A 165 -2.34 -6.81 0.82
C GLU A 165 -1.80 -6.35 2.17
N LEU A 166 -2.28 -5.22 2.67
CA LEU A 166 -1.81 -4.62 3.91
C LEU A 166 -2.11 -5.48 5.13
N LEU A 167 -3.30 -6.07 5.20
CA LEU A 167 -3.65 -7.01 6.26
C LEU A 167 -2.81 -8.29 6.18
N GLY A 168 -2.44 -8.72 4.96
CA GLY A 168 -1.54 -9.84 4.73
C GLY A 168 -0.17 -9.62 5.39
N TRP A 169 0.38 -8.41 5.35
CA TRP A 169 1.67 -8.11 5.98
C TRP A 169 1.64 -8.23 7.49
N LEU A 170 0.48 -8.07 8.13
CA LEU A 170 0.35 -8.29 9.57
C LEU A 170 0.63 -9.72 10.00
N THR A 171 0.58 -10.69 9.08
CA THR A 171 0.87 -12.09 9.39
C THR A 171 2.38 -12.40 9.56
N TRP A 172 3.26 -11.39 9.36
CA TRP A 172 4.68 -11.50 9.66
C TRP A 172 4.90 -11.89 11.12
N PRO A 173 5.97 -12.64 11.44
CA PRO A 173 6.34 -12.91 12.84
C PRO A 173 6.74 -11.63 13.58
N TRP A 174 6.21 -11.44 14.79
CA TRP A 174 6.41 -10.25 15.61
C TRP A 174 7.20 -10.52 16.90
N ASP A 175 7.99 -11.59 16.92
CA ASP A 175 8.74 -12.00 18.12
C ASP A 175 9.73 -10.95 18.63
N GLU A 176 10.28 -10.12 17.74
CA GLU A 176 11.24 -9.06 18.08
C GLU A 176 10.56 -7.78 18.61
N VAL A 177 9.28 -7.56 18.26
CA VAL A 177 8.49 -6.38 18.66
C VAL A 177 7.10 -6.81 19.16
N PRO A 178 7.04 -7.53 20.31
CA PRO A 178 5.77 -8.05 20.82
C PRO A 178 4.84 -6.94 21.29
N GLN A 179 3.52 -7.22 21.22
CA GLN A 179 2.46 -6.43 21.85
C GLN A 179 1.86 -7.24 23.01
N PRO A 180 2.35 -7.10 24.25
CA PRO A 180 1.92 -7.94 25.37
C PRO A 180 0.43 -7.83 25.73
N GLU A 181 -0.21 -6.70 25.37
CA GLU A 181 -1.63 -6.45 25.62
C GLU A 181 -2.54 -7.15 24.61
N ALA A 182 -2.00 -7.58 23.47
CA ALA A 182 -2.74 -8.35 22.48
C ALA A 182 -2.91 -9.79 22.98
N SER A 183 -4.15 -10.17 23.32
CA SER A 183 -4.49 -11.43 23.97
C SER A 183 -5.60 -12.22 23.25
N GLY A 184 -5.74 -11.98 21.93
CA GLY A 184 -6.72 -12.65 21.09
C GLY A 184 -7.88 -11.75 20.68
N GLN A 185 -7.75 -10.41 20.86
CA GLN A 185 -8.78 -9.48 20.40
C GLN A 185 -8.99 -9.62 18.89
N GLN A 186 -10.26 -9.60 18.50
CA GLN A 186 -10.68 -9.70 17.11
C GLN A 186 -11.19 -8.36 16.59
N VAL A 187 -10.64 -7.90 15.46
CA VAL A 187 -11.14 -6.73 14.74
C VAL A 187 -11.64 -7.17 13.37
N SER A 188 -12.92 -6.91 13.08
CA SER A 188 -13.45 -7.05 11.73
C SER A 188 -13.14 -5.81 10.91
N VAL A 189 -12.58 -5.99 9.71
CA VAL A 189 -12.41 -4.94 8.70
C VAL A 189 -13.36 -5.26 7.55
N SER A 190 -14.27 -4.35 7.21
CA SER A 190 -15.37 -4.66 6.29
C SER A 190 -15.64 -3.53 5.29
N THR A 191 -15.57 -3.86 4.00
CA THR A 191 -16.22 -3.10 2.93
C THR A 191 -17.68 -3.57 2.78
N PRO A 192 -18.50 -2.97 1.93
CA PRO A 192 -19.85 -3.48 1.65
C PRO A 192 -19.88 -4.94 1.16
N ASP A 193 -18.86 -5.37 0.42
CA ASP A 193 -18.86 -6.67 -0.28
C ASP A 193 -17.84 -7.67 0.27
N VAL A 194 -16.77 -7.21 0.90
CA VAL A 194 -15.66 -8.05 1.37
C VAL A 194 -15.32 -7.71 2.81
N SER A 195 -14.98 -8.73 3.60
CA SER A 195 -14.57 -8.54 4.99
C SER A 195 -13.42 -9.46 5.37
N TRP A 196 -12.69 -9.03 6.38
CA TRP A 196 -11.58 -9.75 7.00
C TRP A 196 -11.74 -9.75 8.52
N THR A 197 -11.22 -10.77 9.16
CA THR A 197 -11.06 -10.80 10.62
C THR A 197 -9.58 -10.83 10.96
N VAL A 198 -9.15 -9.85 11.75
CA VAL A 198 -7.79 -9.74 12.30
C VAL A 198 -7.83 -10.17 13.75
N THR A 199 -7.06 -11.20 14.13
CA THR A 199 -6.91 -11.66 15.52
C THR A 199 -5.51 -11.31 16.01
N LEU A 200 -5.45 -10.51 17.07
CA LEU A 200 -4.22 -9.94 17.61
C LEU A 200 -3.70 -10.78 18.77
N HIS A 201 -2.48 -11.30 18.63
CA HIS A 201 -1.73 -11.99 19.70
C HIS A 201 -0.39 -11.28 19.96
N PRO A 202 0.28 -11.52 21.08
CA PRO A 202 1.50 -10.80 21.44
C PRO A 202 2.59 -10.78 20.37
N THR A 203 2.82 -11.93 19.71
CA THR A 203 3.89 -12.09 18.71
C THR A 203 3.38 -12.57 17.36
N GLN A 204 2.06 -12.66 17.18
CA GLN A 204 1.44 -13.17 15.97
C GLN A 204 0.13 -12.42 15.68
N VAL A 205 -0.12 -12.16 14.41
CA VAL A 205 -1.44 -11.72 13.94
C VAL A 205 -1.97 -12.76 12.97
N LEU A 206 -3.20 -13.18 13.18
CA LEU A 206 -3.92 -14.07 12.26
C LEU A 206 -4.93 -13.24 11.47
N VAL A 207 -4.98 -13.45 10.18
CA VAL A 207 -5.96 -12.79 9.31
C VAL A 207 -6.70 -13.85 8.50
N SER A 208 -8.01 -13.74 8.45
CA SER A 208 -8.87 -14.64 7.67
C SER A 208 -9.94 -13.86 6.92
N ALA A 209 -10.40 -14.40 5.79
CA ALA A 209 -11.55 -13.86 5.07
C ALA A 209 -12.84 -14.03 5.88
N GLY A 210 -13.74 -13.07 5.72
CA GLY A 210 -15.04 -13.02 6.41
C GLY A 210 -15.00 -12.23 7.72
N ALA A 211 -16.15 -11.68 8.10
CA ALA A 211 -16.34 -11.04 9.39
C ALA A 211 -16.54 -12.08 10.50
N ALA A 212 -15.98 -11.85 11.68
CA ALA A 212 -16.27 -12.67 12.84
C ALA A 212 -17.68 -12.39 13.37
N ASP A 213 -18.37 -13.45 13.83
CA ASP A 213 -19.74 -13.32 14.41
C ASP A 213 -19.78 -12.44 15.66
N SER A 214 -18.66 -12.32 16.37
CA SER A 214 -18.53 -11.58 17.62
C SER A 214 -17.14 -10.94 17.76
N ALA A 215 -16.77 -10.07 16.81
CA ALA A 215 -15.54 -9.29 16.91
C ALA A 215 -15.61 -8.30 18.07
N ASP A 216 -14.49 -8.06 18.74
CA ASP A 216 -14.39 -7.06 19.83
C ASP A 216 -14.54 -5.64 19.26
N ALA A 217 -14.07 -5.43 18.02
CA ALA A 217 -14.17 -4.15 17.33
C ALA A 217 -14.37 -4.33 15.82
N MET A 218 -14.76 -3.24 15.15
CA MET A 218 -14.99 -3.21 13.70
C MET A 218 -14.51 -1.87 13.10
N LEU A 219 -13.88 -1.98 11.94
CA LEU A 219 -13.67 -0.90 10.97
C LEU A 219 -14.55 -1.20 9.76
N ALA A 220 -15.49 -0.32 9.42
CA ALA A 220 -16.41 -0.54 8.31
C ALA A 220 -16.57 0.73 7.48
N GLY A 221 -16.47 0.62 6.16
CA GLY A 221 -16.60 1.77 5.25
C GLY A 221 -16.32 1.44 3.81
N PRO A 222 -16.28 2.46 2.93
CA PRO A 222 -15.87 2.28 1.54
C PRO A 222 -14.42 1.77 1.46
N ALA A 223 -14.10 0.99 0.44
CA ALA A 223 -12.78 0.35 0.31
C ALA A 223 -11.63 1.37 0.29
N SER A 224 -11.78 2.46 -0.49
CA SER A 224 -10.79 3.55 -0.52
C SER A 224 -10.57 4.15 0.87
N GLY A 225 -11.66 4.43 1.60
CA GLY A 225 -11.58 4.97 2.95
C GLY A 225 -10.89 4.03 3.93
N LEU A 226 -11.21 2.74 3.89
CA LEU A 226 -10.54 1.73 4.72
C LEU A 226 -9.06 1.64 4.41
N LEU A 227 -8.67 1.59 3.13
CA LEU A 227 -7.25 1.54 2.73
C LEU A 227 -6.49 2.74 3.28
N LEU A 228 -7.00 3.96 3.07
CA LEU A 228 -6.39 5.19 3.55
C LEU A 228 -6.32 5.24 5.09
N ARG A 229 -7.39 4.81 5.78
CA ARG A 229 -7.41 4.72 7.24
C ARG A 229 -6.37 3.74 7.78
N LEU A 230 -6.22 2.58 7.15
CA LEU A 230 -5.22 1.57 7.54
C LEU A 230 -3.78 2.04 7.28
N TRP A 231 -3.55 2.85 6.24
CA TRP A 231 -2.29 3.54 5.99
C TRP A 231 -2.07 4.78 6.87
N GLY A 232 -3.01 5.09 7.79
CA GLY A 232 -2.90 6.23 8.70
C GLY A 232 -3.03 7.60 8.01
N ARG A 233 -3.66 7.66 6.85
CA ARG A 233 -3.91 8.93 6.17
C ARG A 233 -4.95 9.75 6.93
N PRO A 234 -4.77 11.11 7.06
CA PRO A 234 -5.70 11.97 7.76
C PRO A 234 -7.01 12.15 6.98
N GLY A 235 -8.12 12.30 7.70
CA GLY A 235 -9.46 12.50 7.14
C GLY A 235 -10.50 11.57 7.77
N ASP A 236 -11.76 11.83 7.51
CA ASP A 236 -12.87 10.98 7.99
C ASP A 236 -12.96 9.67 7.18
N HIS A 237 -12.71 9.74 5.89
CA HIS A 237 -12.74 8.62 4.95
C HIS A 237 -14.04 7.79 4.94
N GLY A 238 -15.09 8.22 5.64
CA GLY A 238 -16.36 7.50 5.78
C GLY A 238 -16.23 6.15 6.49
N VAL A 239 -15.20 5.97 7.33
CA VAL A 239 -14.95 4.72 8.07
C VAL A 239 -15.55 4.81 9.47
N ALA A 240 -16.50 3.92 9.75
CA ALA A 240 -17.04 3.74 11.08
C ALA A 240 -16.09 2.87 11.93
N GLU A 241 -15.76 3.35 13.12
CA GLU A 241 -15.00 2.63 14.14
C GLU A 241 -15.97 2.26 15.29
N LEU A 242 -16.16 0.98 15.53
CA LEU A 242 -17.13 0.48 16.50
C LEU A 242 -16.49 -0.55 17.43
N GLY A 243 -17.01 -0.65 18.66
CA GLY A 243 -16.61 -1.65 19.65
C GLY A 243 -15.44 -1.22 20.54
N ASP A 244 -14.54 -2.13 20.84
CA ASP A 244 -13.43 -1.94 21.79
C ASP A 244 -12.33 -1.03 21.22
N ALA A 245 -12.15 0.14 21.84
CA ALA A 245 -11.13 1.12 21.43
C ALA A 245 -9.70 0.60 21.64
N ASP A 246 -9.46 -0.28 22.62
CA ASP A 246 -8.13 -0.86 22.85
C ASP A 246 -7.77 -1.87 21.73
N ALA A 247 -8.73 -2.65 21.24
CA ALA A 247 -8.53 -3.52 20.10
C ALA A 247 -8.18 -2.72 18.83
N LEU A 248 -8.89 -1.60 18.57
CA LEU A 248 -8.58 -0.69 17.45
C LEU A 248 -7.20 -0.05 17.60
N ARG A 249 -6.82 0.38 18.78
CA ARG A 249 -5.50 0.95 19.07
C ARG A 249 -4.39 -0.09 18.80
N LEU A 250 -4.55 -1.32 19.29
CA LEU A 250 -3.58 -2.41 19.07
C LEU A 250 -3.40 -2.71 17.59
N LEU A 251 -4.48 -2.74 16.81
CA LEU A 251 -4.41 -2.91 15.37
C LEU A 251 -3.66 -1.75 14.72
N ALA A 252 -3.98 -0.49 15.07
CA ALA A 252 -3.33 0.69 14.50
C ALA A 252 -1.81 0.71 14.79
N GLU A 253 -1.41 0.36 16.02
CA GLU A 253 0.01 0.25 16.41
C GLU A 253 0.73 -0.84 15.59
N ARG A 254 0.09 -1.99 15.37
CA ARG A 254 0.65 -3.07 14.57
C ARG A 254 0.80 -2.68 13.10
N LEU A 255 -0.20 -1.98 12.54
CA LEU A 255 -0.12 -1.43 11.18
C LEU A 255 1.02 -0.43 11.05
N ALA A 256 1.17 0.50 11.99
CA ALA A 256 2.26 1.47 11.96
C ALA A 256 3.64 0.80 11.95
N MET A 257 3.80 -0.32 12.69
CA MET A 257 5.06 -1.11 12.65
C MET A 257 5.24 -1.86 11.33
N ALA A 258 4.17 -2.33 10.71
CA ALA A 258 4.24 -3.06 9.44
C ALA A 258 4.55 -2.16 8.23
N THR A 259 4.32 -0.85 8.37
CA THR A 259 4.44 0.15 7.29
C THR A 259 5.57 1.16 7.51
N SER A 260 6.42 0.97 8.54
CA SER A 260 7.54 1.85 8.90
C SER A 260 8.84 1.54 8.14
#